data_55488431055624c70e9703462d951938
#
_entry.id   55488431055624c70e9703462d951938
#
_cell.length_a   1.000
_cell.length_b   1.000
_cell.length_c   1.000
_cell.angle_alpha   90.00
_cell.angle_beta   90.00
_cell.angle_gamma   90.00
#
_symmetry.space_group_name_H-M   'P 1'
#
loop_
_entity.id
_entity.type
_entity.pdbx_description
1 polymer ?
#
loop_
_entity_poly.entity_id
_entity_poly.type
_entity_poly.pdbx_seq_one_letter_code
_entity_poly.pdbx_strand_id
1 'polypeptide(L)'
;VVESIGYTNDEFGFNASTCAVGNYIHSQSPDIAMGVDESYEVQTGQATAGDKYDRIGAGDQGVMFGYACNETSTLMPMPIYLAHRLSERLTKVRKDGTLGYLRPDGKTQVTVRYVDDKPVAVEKVLISTQHAPEVTTAQIKADLTAQVIAPVFDAEGVSWSGAEIFVNPTGRFVVGGPMGDTGLT
;
A
#
# COMPACT_ATOMS: atom_id res chain seq x y z
N VAL A 1 9.78 -12.11 -2.71
CA VAL A 1 8.78 -11.15 -2.19
C VAL A 1 8.97 -10.95 -0.68
N VAL A 2 8.84 -12.00 0.18
CA VAL A 2 8.94 -11.85 1.65
C VAL A 2 10.26 -11.20 2.08
N GLU A 3 11.37 -11.67 1.52
CA GLU A 3 12.70 -11.10 1.75
C GLU A 3 12.80 -9.63 1.29
N SER A 4 12.27 -9.33 0.10
CA SER A 4 12.31 -7.96 -0.43
C SER A 4 11.45 -6.97 0.33
N ILE A 5 10.44 -7.43 1.07
CA ILE A 5 9.68 -6.62 2.02
C ILE A 5 10.54 -6.27 3.24
N GLY A 6 11.38 -7.19 3.70
CA GLY A 6 12.30 -7.00 4.81
C GLY A 6 12.10 -7.95 5.99
N TYR A 7 11.36 -9.04 5.81
CA TYR A 7 11.26 -10.11 6.81
C TYR A 7 12.47 -11.03 6.69
N THR A 8 13.60 -10.59 7.23
CA THR A 8 14.91 -11.25 7.13
C THR A 8 15.50 -11.64 8.48
N ASN A 9 14.78 -11.39 9.58
CA ASN A 9 15.25 -11.66 10.94
C ASN A 9 14.15 -12.40 11.73
N ASP A 10 14.54 -13.46 12.42
CA ASP A 10 13.63 -14.26 13.26
C ASP A 10 13.02 -13.47 14.43
N GLU A 11 13.67 -12.40 14.89
CA GLU A 11 13.14 -11.51 15.91
C GLU A 11 11.84 -10.79 15.48
N PHE A 12 11.55 -10.74 14.18
CA PHE A 12 10.30 -10.19 13.66
C PHE A 12 9.13 -11.17 13.78
N GLY A 13 9.41 -12.40 14.26
CA GLY A 13 8.44 -13.49 14.37
C GLY A 13 8.11 -14.16 13.04
N PHE A 14 8.64 -13.66 11.92
CA PHE A 14 8.47 -14.20 10.57
C PHE A 14 9.74 -13.94 9.75
N ASN A 15 10.22 -14.94 9.02
CA ASN A 15 11.46 -14.83 8.26
C ASN A 15 11.31 -15.56 6.92
N ALA A 16 11.74 -14.92 5.85
CA ALA A 16 11.68 -15.43 4.48
C ALA A 16 12.44 -16.76 4.30
N SER A 17 13.54 -16.94 5.06
CA SER A 17 14.39 -18.15 4.96
C SER A 17 13.78 -19.37 5.64
N THR A 18 12.84 -19.19 6.57
CA THR A 18 12.25 -20.27 7.38
C THR A 18 10.75 -20.43 7.16
N CYS A 19 10.09 -19.53 6.43
CA CYS A 19 8.66 -19.65 6.15
C CYS A 19 8.36 -20.81 5.21
N ALA A 20 7.28 -21.54 5.51
CA ALA A 20 6.74 -22.56 4.60
C ALA A 20 5.78 -21.93 3.59
N VAL A 21 5.80 -22.45 2.36
CA VAL A 21 4.87 -22.03 1.30
C VAL A 21 4.04 -23.22 0.86
N GLY A 22 2.73 -23.17 1.10
CA GLY A 22 1.76 -24.12 0.56
C GLY A 22 1.06 -23.53 -0.66
N ASN A 23 1.00 -24.27 -1.76
CA ASN A 23 0.29 -23.86 -2.96
C ASN A 23 -0.86 -24.84 -3.25
N TYR A 24 -2.09 -24.32 -3.24
CA TYR A 24 -3.32 -25.06 -3.51
C TYR A 24 -4.03 -24.56 -4.76
N ILE A 25 -3.31 -23.87 -5.65
CA ILE A 25 -3.84 -23.41 -6.93
C ILE A 25 -3.84 -24.58 -7.90
N HIS A 26 -5.01 -24.88 -8.45
CA HIS A 26 -5.22 -25.94 -9.43
C HIS A 26 -5.48 -25.35 -10.82
N SER A 27 -5.36 -26.18 -11.85
CA SER A 27 -5.72 -25.82 -13.21
C SER A 27 -7.19 -25.43 -13.28
N GLN A 28 -7.49 -24.44 -14.10
CA GLN A 28 -8.86 -24.03 -14.40
C GLN A 28 -9.64 -25.17 -15.08
N SER A 29 -10.96 -25.22 -14.87
CA SER A 29 -11.85 -26.12 -15.58
C SER A 29 -11.67 -25.96 -17.10
N PRO A 30 -11.58 -27.05 -17.88
CA PRO A 30 -11.51 -26.96 -19.35
C PRO A 30 -12.70 -26.23 -19.97
N ASP A 31 -13.88 -26.35 -19.37
CA ASP A 31 -15.10 -25.68 -19.87
C ASP A 31 -15.02 -24.16 -19.70
N ILE A 32 -14.46 -23.70 -18.55
CA ILE A 32 -14.21 -22.27 -18.32
C ILE A 32 -13.06 -21.79 -19.20
N ALA A 33 -12.01 -22.58 -19.38
CA ALA A 33 -10.86 -22.24 -20.21
C ALA A 33 -11.23 -21.92 -21.65
N MET A 34 -12.22 -22.61 -22.23
CA MET A 34 -12.72 -22.30 -23.59
C MET A 34 -13.17 -20.85 -23.75
N GLY A 35 -13.81 -20.28 -22.73
CA GLY A 35 -14.24 -18.88 -22.74
C GLY A 35 -13.14 -17.88 -22.42
N VAL A 36 -12.05 -18.32 -21.78
CA VAL A 36 -10.88 -17.49 -21.45
C VAL A 36 -9.89 -17.46 -22.60
N ASP A 37 -9.61 -18.63 -23.21
CA ASP A 37 -8.58 -18.79 -24.23
C ASP A 37 -8.97 -18.13 -25.55
N GLU A 38 -10.25 -18.14 -25.88
CA GLU A 38 -10.77 -17.50 -27.07
C GLU A 38 -12.06 -16.72 -26.81
N SER A 39 -12.08 -15.45 -27.23
CA SER A 39 -13.28 -14.61 -27.17
C SER A 39 -14.41 -15.14 -28.02
N TYR A 40 -15.63 -14.72 -27.73
CA TYR A 40 -16.81 -15.02 -28.54
C TYR A 40 -16.65 -14.56 -30.01
N GLU A 41 -16.00 -13.41 -30.22
CA GLU A 41 -15.73 -12.84 -31.52
C GLU A 41 -14.81 -13.75 -32.38
N VAL A 42 -13.80 -14.38 -31.74
CA VAL A 42 -12.92 -15.35 -32.40
C VAL A 42 -13.69 -16.62 -32.75
N GLN A 43 -14.44 -17.15 -31.78
CA GLN A 43 -15.20 -18.39 -31.95
C GLN A 43 -16.27 -18.29 -33.08
N THR A 44 -16.85 -17.10 -33.22
CA THR A 44 -17.89 -16.82 -34.27
C THR A 44 -17.33 -16.24 -35.58
N GLY A 45 -16.01 -16.03 -35.67
CA GLY A 45 -15.37 -15.45 -36.83
C GLY A 45 -15.63 -13.95 -37.05
N GLN A 46 -16.02 -13.24 -35.99
CA GLN A 46 -16.30 -11.79 -35.98
C GLN A 46 -15.11 -10.95 -35.52
N ALA A 47 -14.02 -11.58 -35.10
CA ALA A 47 -12.85 -10.88 -34.61
C ALA A 47 -12.20 -9.99 -35.68
N THR A 48 -11.83 -8.78 -35.34
CA THR A 48 -11.12 -7.84 -36.20
C THR A 48 -9.72 -8.33 -36.50
N ALA A 49 -9.40 -8.46 -37.77
CA ALA A 49 -8.09 -8.94 -38.21
C ALA A 49 -6.99 -7.98 -37.69
N GLY A 50 -6.05 -8.50 -36.89
CA GLY A 50 -4.92 -7.76 -36.36
C GLY A 50 -5.16 -7.11 -34.99
N ASP A 51 -6.37 -7.12 -34.45
CA ASP A 51 -6.60 -6.66 -33.07
C ASP A 51 -6.33 -7.80 -32.08
N LYS A 52 -5.27 -7.62 -31.28
CA LYS A 52 -4.89 -8.60 -30.27
C LYS A 52 -5.88 -8.69 -29.08
N TYR A 53 -6.65 -7.64 -28.85
CA TYR A 53 -7.60 -7.59 -27.74
C TYR A 53 -8.89 -8.34 -28.06
N ASP A 54 -9.28 -8.41 -29.32
CA ASP A 54 -10.44 -9.22 -29.79
C ASP A 54 -10.26 -10.73 -29.52
N ARG A 55 -9.03 -11.17 -29.25
CA ARG A 55 -8.76 -12.59 -28.96
C ARG A 55 -8.90 -12.93 -27.46
N ILE A 56 -8.90 -11.93 -26.59
CA ILE A 56 -8.95 -12.15 -25.16
C ILE A 56 -10.39 -12.45 -24.74
N GLY A 57 -10.60 -13.67 -24.24
CA GLY A 57 -11.88 -14.07 -23.68
C GLY A 57 -12.05 -13.61 -22.22
N ALA A 58 -13.22 -13.90 -21.66
CA ALA A 58 -13.55 -13.61 -20.28
C ALA A 58 -14.03 -14.88 -19.55
N GLY A 59 -13.41 -15.18 -18.42
CA GLY A 59 -13.75 -16.35 -17.59
C GLY A 59 -14.89 -16.11 -16.61
N ASP A 60 -15.24 -14.84 -16.34
CA ASP A 60 -16.29 -14.48 -15.39
C ASP A 60 -16.88 -13.10 -15.72
N GLN A 61 -17.99 -12.80 -15.07
CA GLN A 61 -18.63 -11.48 -15.09
C GLN A 61 -17.77 -10.48 -14.31
N GLY A 62 -17.80 -9.21 -14.72
CA GLY A 62 -17.10 -8.16 -14.02
C GLY A 62 -17.69 -6.79 -14.29
N VAL A 63 -17.71 -5.95 -13.26
CA VAL A 63 -17.99 -4.51 -13.37
C VAL A 63 -16.83 -3.79 -12.72
N MET A 64 -16.23 -2.86 -13.46
CA MET A 64 -15.07 -2.09 -13.02
C MET A 64 -15.44 -0.62 -12.97
N PHE A 65 -14.98 0.05 -11.90
CA PHE A 65 -15.15 1.48 -11.74
C PHE A 65 -13.78 2.14 -11.76
N GLY A 66 -13.69 3.27 -12.44
CA GLY A 66 -12.50 4.11 -12.46
C GLY A 66 -12.85 5.52 -11.97
N TYR A 67 -11.93 6.12 -11.23
CA TYR A 67 -12.01 7.50 -10.80
C TYR A 67 -10.67 8.19 -10.97
N ALA A 68 -10.68 9.39 -11.51
CA ALA A 68 -9.51 10.26 -11.61
C ALA A 68 -9.91 11.71 -11.33
N CYS A 69 -9.00 12.46 -10.72
CA CYS A 69 -9.17 13.89 -10.45
C CYS A 69 -7.87 14.64 -10.74
N ASN A 70 -7.92 15.97 -10.72
CA ASN A 70 -6.77 16.81 -11.01
C ASN A 70 -6.12 17.39 -9.74
N GLU A 71 -6.29 16.73 -8.60
CA GLU A 71 -5.75 17.20 -7.32
C GLU A 71 -4.25 16.96 -7.17
N THR A 72 -3.74 15.94 -7.86
CA THR A 72 -2.34 15.52 -7.80
C THR A 72 -1.79 15.20 -9.19
N SER A 73 -0.48 15.18 -9.34
CA SER A 73 0.18 14.87 -10.61
C SER A 73 -0.09 13.45 -11.13
N THR A 74 -0.52 12.54 -10.25
CA THR A 74 -0.87 11.16 -10.60
C THR A 74 -2.36 10.97 -10.88
N LEU A 75 -3.15 12.04 -10.89
CA LEU A 75 -4.60 12.04 -11.05
C LEU A 75 -5.36 11.28 -9.95
N MET A 76 -4.72 11.07 -8.81
CA MET A 76 -5.30 10.43 -7.63
C MET A 76 -5.80 11.49 -6.64
N PRO A 77 -6.86 11.19 -5.86
CA PRO A 77 -7.29 12.04 -4.76
C PRO A 77 -6.17 12.30 -3.76
N MET A 78 -6.07 13.54 -3.27
CA MET A 78 -4.96 13.96 -2.40
C MET A 78 -4.81 13.12 -1.12
N PRO A 79 -5.87 12.72 -0.39
CA PRO A 79 -5.69 11.96 0.85
C PRO A 79 -4.96 10.64 0.64
N ILE A 80 -5.40 9.84 -0.33
CA ILE A 80 -4.77 8.53 -0.62
C ILE A 80 -3.38 8.70 -1.23
N TYR A 81 -3.19 9.70 -2.08
CA TYR A 81 -1.89 10.01 -2.66
C TYR A 81 -0.85 10.31 -1.57
N LEU A 82 -1.17 11.23 -0.65
CA LEU A 82 -0.27 11.58 0.45
C LEU A 82 -0.02 10.40 1.41
N ALA A 83 -1.04 9.60 1.68
CA ALA A 83 -0.88 8.38 2.48
C ALA A 83 0.11 7.40 1.81
N HIS A 84 0.01 7.21 0.49
CA HIS A 84 0.97 6.39 -0.25
C HIS A 84 2.40 6.97 -0.20
N ARG A 85 2.56 8.29 -0.40
CA ARG A 85 3.89 8.94 -0.28
C ARG A 85 4.51 8.73 1.09
N LEU A 86 3.72 8.85 2.16
CA LEU A 86 4.16 8.56 3.53
C LEU A 86 4.59 7.10 3.69
N SER A 87 3.83 6.13 3.17
CA SER A 87 4.17 4.71 3.23
C SER A 87 5.45 4.36 2.47
N GLU A 88 5.64 4.95 1.29
CA GLU A 88 6.87 4.81 0.51
C GLU A 88 8.07 5.38 1.27
N ARG A 89 7.93 6.57 1.84
CA ARG A 89 9.00 7.20 2.62
C ARG A 89 9.30 6.42 3.88
N LEU A 90 8.28 5.92 4.58
CA LEU A 90 8.44 5.05 5.75
C LEU A 90 9.25 3.79 5.41
N THR A 91 8.90 3.15 4.29
CA THR A 91 9.63 1.98 3.79
C THR A 91 11.08 2.33 3.43
N LYS A 92 11.31 3.49 2.81
CA LYS A 92 12.64 3.94 2.43
C LYS A 92 13.53 4.13 3.65
N VAL A 93 13.11 4.91 4.65
CA VAL A 93 13.93 5.21 5.84
C VAL A 93 14.21 3.97 6.69
N ARG A 94 13.34 2.96 6.63
CA ARG A 94 13.58 1.65 7.22
C ARG A 94 14.65 0.87 6.46
N LYS A 95 14.51 0.76 5.13
CA LYS A 95 15.39 -0.06 4.29
C LYS A 95 16.80 0.52 4.13
N ASP A 96 16.95 1.85 4.11
CA ASP A 96 18.26 2.50 4.04
C ASP A 96 18.95 2.66 5.40
N GLY A 97 18.29 2.23 6.48
CA GLY A 97 18.83 2.25 7.83
C GLY A 97 18.77 3.62 8.53
N THR A 98 18.16 4.63 7.92
CA THR A 98 17.95 5.96 8.55
C THR A 98 17.21 5.81 9.89
N LEU A 99 16.18 4.97 9.90
CA LEU A 99 15.44 4.59 11.12
C LEU A 99 15.48 3.05 11.27
N GLY A 100 16.65 2.51 11.62
CA GLY A 100 16.93 1.08 11.65
C GLY A 100 16.14 0.27 12.67
N TYR A 101 15.46 0.92 13.62
CA TYR A 101 14.57 0.28 14.57
C TYR A 101 13.17 0.00 14.02
N LEU A 102 12.81 0.53 12.85
CA LEU A 102 11.53 0.24 12.20
C LEU A 102 11.49 -1.18 11.65
N ARG A 103 10.31 -1.79 11.72
CA ARG A 103 10.02 -3.11 11.19
C ARG A 103 9.05 -3.02 10.01
N PRO A 104 8.85 -4.12 9.26
CA PRO A 104 8.14 -4.06 7.97
C PRO A 104 6.67 -3.63 8.04
N ASP A 105 5.95 -3.92 9.12
CA ASP A 105 4.53 -3.59 9.24
C ASP A 105 4.33 -2.09 9.51
N GLY A 106 3.49 -1.45 8.72
CA GLY A 106 3.19 -0.04 8.87
C GLY A 106 1.96 0.39 8.08
N LYS A 107 1.23 1.34 8.65
CA LYS A 107 0.01 1.93 8.09
C LYS A 107 0.12 3.45 8.12
N THR A 108 -0.44 4.10 7.10
CA THR A 108 -0.51 5.56 7.02
C THR A 108 -1.91 5.99 6.66
N GLN A 109 -2.36 7.07 7.28
CA GLN A 109 -3.64 7.70 6.99
C GLN A 109 -3.49 9.20 7.00
N VAL A 110 -4.13 9.88 6.05
CA VAL A 110 -4.14 11.34 5.95
C VAL A 110 -5.57 11.83 5.85
N THR A 111 -5.91 12.84 6.66
CA THR A 111 -7.18 13.57 6.55
C THR A 111 -6.89 14.94 5.94
N VAL A 112 -7.57 15.25 4.84
CA VAL A 112 -7.46 16.52 4.13
C VAL A 112 -8.77 17.27 4.26
N ARG A 113 -8.68 18.56 4.54
CA ARG A 113 -9.83 19.46 4.53
C ARG A 113 -10.07 19.96 3.12
N TYR A 114 -11.32 19.89 2.69
CA TYR A 114 -11.79 20.40 1.42
C TYR A 114 -12.69 21.64 1.62
N VAL A 115 -12.56 22.60 0.73
CA VAL A 115 -13.44 23.76 0.63
C VAL A 115 -13.79 23.93 -0.85
N ASP A 116 -15.06 23.99 -1.18
CA ASP A 116 -15.57 24.06 -2.56
C ASP A 116 -14.92 23.00 -3.47
N ASP A 117 -14.94 21.75 -3.02
CA ASP A 117 -14.36 20.57 -3.68
C ASP A 117 -12.85 20.66 -3.98
N LYS A 118 -12.12 21.56 -3.29
CA LYS A 118 -10.66 21.69 -3.43
C LYS A 118 -9.96 21.35 -2.13
N PRO A 119 -8.88 20.57 -2.19
CA PRO A 119 -8.06 20.29 -1.01
C PRO A 119 -7.31 21.55 -0.57
N VAL A 120 -7.42 21.92 0.70
CA VAL A 120 -6.84 23.17 1.22
C VAL A 120 -5.79 22.96 2.30
N ALA A 121 -5.90 21.93 3.12
CA ALA A 121 -4.92 21.65 4.17
C ALA A 121 -5.00 20.20 4.65
N VAL A 122 -3.88 19.66 5.11
CA VAL A 122 -3.84 18.43 5.90
C VAL A 122 -4.29 18.75 7.33
N GLU A 123 -5.27 18.02 7.83
CA GLU A 123 -5.78 18.17 9.20
C GLU A 123 -5.23 17.13 10.16
N LYS A 124 -5.13 15.86 9.69
CA LYS A 124 -4.64 14.77 10.54
C LYS A 124 -3.72 13.85 9.76
N VAL A 125 -2.68 13.40 10.43
CA VAL A 125 -1.77 12.37 9.95
C VAL A 125 -1.68 11.29 11.00
N LEU A 126 -1.96 10.05 10.62
CA LEU A 126 -1.78 8.89 11.48
C LEU A 126 -0.76 7.97 10.84
N ILE A 127 0.27 7.59 11.58
CA ILE A 127 1.22 6.54 11.23
C ILE A 127 1.23 5.51 12.34
N SER A 128 0.91 4.27 12.01
CA SER A 128 1.17 3.13 12.88
C SER A 128 2.30 2.33 12.26
N THR A 129 3.37 2.10 13.02
CA THR A 129 4.55 1.38 12.52
C THR A 129 5.10 0.44 13.57
N GLN A 130 5.41 -0.76 13.15
CA GLN A 130 6.10 -1.75 13.97
C GLN A 130 7.53 -1.28 14.24
N HIS A 131 8.02 -1.51 15.45
CA HIS A 131 9.33 -1.03 15.89
C HIS A 131 9.99 -2.00 16.87
N ALA A 132 11.28 -1.83 17.08
CA ALA A 132 12.05 -2.55 18.09
C ALA A 132 11.61 -2.18 19.52
N PRO A 133 11.67 -3.12 20.48
CA PRO A 133 11.08 -2.95 21.81
C PRO A 133 11.70 -1.85 22.67
N GLU A 134 12.95 -1.47 22.39
CA GLU A 134 13.74 -0.50 23.15
C GLU A 134 13.43 0.97 22.85
N VAL A 135 12.69 1.25 21.75
CA VAL A 135 12.41 2.61 21.29
C VAL A 135 11.09 3.12 21.87
N THR A 136 11.09 4.36 22.37
CA THR A 136 9.90 4.98 22.94
C THR A 136 8.99 5.59 21.87
N THR A 137 7.68 5.62 22.14
CA THR A 137 6.71 6.27 21.22
C THR A 137 7.04 7.75 20.98
N ALA A 138 7.56 8.45 21.99
CA ALA A 138 7.96 9.84 21.85
C ALA A 138 9.12 10.02 20.87
N GLN A 139 10.12 9.15 20.93
CA GLN A 139 11.22 9.13 19.97
C GLN A 139 10.72 8.81 18.55
N ILE A 140 9.90 7.76 18.42
CA ILE A 140 9.32 7.38 17.13
C ILE A 140 8.54 8.55 16.52
N LYS A 141 7.73 9.25 17.33
CA LYS A 141 6.96 10.41 16.84
C LYS A 141 7.88 11.54 16.35
N ALA A 142 8.93 11.86 17.09
CA ALA A 142 9.89 12.90 16.70
C ALA A 142 10.60 12.53 15.39
N ASP A 143 11.11 11.31 15.29
CA ASP A 143 11.84 10.80 14.14
C ASP A 143 10.94 10.73 12.88
N LEU A 144 9.73 10.19 13.02
CA LEU A 144 8.79 10.12 11.88
C LEU A 144 8.35 11.51 11.41
N THR A 145 8.18 12.45 12.35
CA THR A 145 7.86 13.84 11.95
C THR A 145 9.00 14.43 11.14
N ALA A 146 10.24 14.28 11.56
CA ALA A 146 11.42 14.86 10.90
C ALA A 146 11.84 14.12 9.62
N GLN A 147 11.75 12.79 9.60
CA GLN A 147 12.32 11.98 8.52
C GLN A 147 11.30 11.46 7.51
N VAL A 148 10.01 11.47 7.86
CA VAL A 148 8.93 10.95 7.01
C VAL A 148 7.91 12.03 6.66
N ILE A 149 7.27 12.64 7.66
CA ILE A 149 6.13 13.53 7.45
C ILE A 149 6.58 14.84 6.79
N ALA A 150 7.48 15.58 7.40
CA ALA A 150 7.94 16.85 6.87
C ALA A 150 8.54 16.73 5.46
N PRO A 151 9.47 15.80 5.16
CA PRO A 151 10.03 15.69 3.83
C PRO A 151 9.00 15.34 2.74
N VAL A 152 7.94 14.59 3.07
CA VAL A 152 6.88 14.26 2.10
C VAL A 152 6.02 15.48 1.81
N PHE A 153 5.49 16.13 2.83
CA PHE A 153 4.58 17.26 2.63
C PHE A 153 5.28 18.49 2.05
N ASP A 154 6.54 18.73 2.43
CA ASP A 154 7.34 19.81 1.87
C ASP A 154 7.64 19.58 0.37
N ALA A 155 7.93 18.31 -0.02
CA ALA A 155 8.16 17.95 -1.41
C ALA A 155 6.89 18.08 -2.27
N GLU A 156 5.72 17.78 -1.70
CA GLU A 156 4.43 17.88 -2.39
C GLU A 156 3.85 19.32 -2.33
N GLY A 157 4.48 20.22 -1.59
CA GLY A 157 4.03 21.60 -1.45
C GLY A 157 2.70 21.77 -0.73
N VAL A 158 2.34 20.80 0.12
CA VAL A 158 1.04 20.77 0.82
C VAL A 158 1.18 21.36 2.21
N SER A 159 0.29 22.28 2.56
CA SER A 159 0.24 22.84 3.91
C SER A 159 -0.21 21.81 4.93
N TRP A 160 0.64 21.57 5.93
CA TRP A 160 0.36 20.72 7.08
C TRP A 160 0.55 21.42 8.43
N SER A 161 0.67 22.76 8.37
CA SER A 161 0.74 23.58 9.57
C SER A 161 -0.54 23.46 10.38
N GLY A 162 -0.41 23.07 11.64
CA GLY A 162 -1.54 22.81 12.53
C GLY A 162 -2.17 21.42 12.40
N ALA A 163 -1.63 20.53 11.57
CA ALA A 163 -2.10 19.15 11.50
C ALA A 163 -1.84 18.39 12.81
N GLU A 164 -2.84 17.63 13.24
CA GLU A 164 -2.68 16.71 14.36
C GLU A 164 -1.91 15.45 13.92
N ILE A 165 -0.79 15.16 14.58
CA ILE A 165 0.04 14.00 14.27
C ILE A 165 -0.14 12.91 15.33
N PHE A 166 -0.61 11.75 14.88
CA PHE A 166 -0.78 10.54 15.67
C PHE A 166 0.24 9.50 15.24
N VAL A 167 1.01 8.99 16.19
CA VAL A 167 1.97 7.89 15.97
C VAL A 167 1.69 6.79 16.98
N ASN A 168 1.44 5.58 16.49
CA ASN A 168 1.11 4.42 17.31
C ASN A 168 0.08 4.77 18.43
N PRO A 169 -1.11 5.28 18.10
CA PRO A 169 -2.04 5.81 19.09
C PRO A 169 -2.53 4.76 20.10
N THR A 170 -2.43 3.48 19.77
CA THR A 170 -2.75 2.36 20.68
C THR A 170 -1.58 2.04 21.62
N GLY A 171 -0.43 2.68 21.47
CA GLY A 171 0.77 2.51 22.28
C GLY A 171 1.84 1.68 21.59
N ARG A 172 2.30 0.60 22.24
CA ARG A 172 3.42 -0.23 21.78
C ARG A 172 3.03 -1.08 20.54
N PHE A 173 3.85 -1.06 19.49
CA PHE A 173 3.67 -1.85 18.29
C PHE A 173 4.95 -2.65 17.96
N VAL A 174 5.28 -3.64 18.78
CA VAL A 174 6.46 -4.51 18.63
C VAL A 174 6.09 -5.82 17.93
N VAL A 175 4.94 -6.38 18.25
CA VAL A 175 4.38 -7.54 17.55
C VAL A 175 3.51 -7.03 16.41
N GLY A 176 3.78 -7.49 15.19
CA GLY A 176 3.05 -7.08 13.99
C GLY A 176 3.38 -8.00 12.82
N GLY A 177 2.93 -7.62 11.62
CA GLY A 177 3.04 -8.45 10.44
C GLY A 177 2.27 -9.77 10.60
N PRO A 178 2.71 -10.87 9.98
CA PRO A 178 2.01 -12.16 10.03
C PRO A 178 1.80 -12.74 11.44
N MET A 179 2.55 -12.24 12.43
CA MET A 179 2.39 -12.64 13.84
C MET A 179 1.34 -11.81 14.58
N GLY A 180 0.98 -10.65 14.07
CA GLY A 180 -0.06 -9.78 14.64
C GLY A 180 -1.43 -10.18 14.13
N ASP A 181 -1.58 -10.19 12.84
CA ASP A 181 -2.80 -10.59 12.13
C ASP A 181 -2.46 -11.24 10.78
N THR A 182 -3.36 -12.07 10.29
CA THR A 182 -3.23 -12.74 8.99
C THR A 182 -4.51 -12.54 8.20
N GLY A 183 -4.37 -12.15 6.95
CA GLY A 183 -5.49 -11.98 6.06
C GLY A 183 -5.54 -10.62 5.38
N LEU A 184 -6.61 -10.41 4.64
CA LEU A 184 -6.93 -9.13 4.02
C LEU A 184 -7.60 -8.22 5.05
N THR A 185 -6.93 -7.16 5.39
CA THR A 185 -7.47 -6.13 6.30
C THR A 185 -7.66 -4.84 5.55
#